data_032ec1fed5b5d678d9bed3ae60f51a32
#
_entry.id   032ec1fed5b5d678d9bed3ae60f51a32
#
_cell.length_a   1.000
_cell.length_b   1.000
_cell.length_c   1.000
_cell.angle_alpha   90.00
_cell.angle_beta   90.00
_cell.angle_gamma   90.00
#
_symmetry.space_group_name_H-M   'P 1'
#
loop_
_entity.id
_entity.type
_entity.pdbx_description
1 polymer ?
#
loop_
_entity_poly.entity_id
_entity_poly.type
_entity_poly.pdbx_seq_one_letter_code
_entity_poly.pdbx_strand_id
1 'polypeptide(L)'
;MVLGYSIFVIESAWPDSQFQTVASGVYWAIVTMTTVGYGDVVPQTELGRLLASVVMLLGFGIIAIPTGILTVSGVRHHQQRSVEVVCRSCGRQGHRREARHCDGCGASLPSRA
;
A
#
# COMPACT_ATOMS: atom_id res chain seq x y z
N MET A 1 -3.56 0.27 19.03
CA MET A 1 -3.91 0.29 20.46
C MET A 1 -4.70 1.54 20.85
N VAL A 2 -4.16 2.75 20.65
CA VAL A 2 -4.83 4.02 21.02
C VAL A 2 -6.21 4.16 20.36
N LEU A 3 -6.32 3.95 19.07
CA LEU A 3 -7.58 4.07 18.32
C LEU A 3 -8.64 3.06 18.80
N GLY A 4 -8.23 1.82 19.11
CA GLY A 4 -9.15 0.82 19.66
C GLY A 4 -9.65 1.19 21.07
N TYR A 5 -8.80 1.79 21.88
CA TYR A 5 -9.21 2.29 23.20
C TYR A 5 -10.17 3.50 23.06
N SER A 6 -9.89 4.42 22.13
CA SER A 6 -10.74 5.59 21.91
C SER A 6 -12.16 5.21 21.48
N ILE A 7 -12.30 4.25 20.55
CA ILE A 7 -13.63 3.79 20.15
C ILE A 7 -14.37 3.09 21.27
N PHE A 8 -13.65 2.27 22.06
CA PHE A 8 -14.22 1.62 23.25
C PHE A 8 -14.78 2.65 24.22
N VAL A 9 -14.04 3.71 24.55
CA VAL A 9 -14.48 4.76 25.50
C VAL A 9 -15.75 5.46 25.00
N ILE A 10 -15.82 5.79 23.71
CA ILE A 10 -16.97 6.49 23.10
C ILE A 10 -18.20 5.58 23.09
N GLU A 11 -18.04 4.33 22.68
CA GLU A 11 -19.15 3.39 22.50
C GLU A 11 -19.60 2.74 23.81
N SER A 12 -18.70 2.57 24.79
CA SER A 12 -19.06 1.94 26.09
C SER A 12 -20.10 2.72 26.91
N ALA A 13 -20.31 4.01 26.60
CA ALA A 13 -21.35 4.82 27.19
C ALA A 13 -22.76 4.47 26.66
N TRP A 14 -22.88 3.70 25.58
CA TRP A 14 -24.16 3.33 24.97
C TRP A 14 -24.64 1.96 25.48
N PRO A 15 -25.90 1.82 25.93
CA PRO A 15 -26.39 0.61 26.59
C PRO A 15 -26.34 -0.66 25.73
N ASP A 16 -26.58 -0.53 24.43
CA ASP A 16 -26.60 -1.64 23.47
C ASP A 16 -25.27 -1.79 22.68
N SER A 17 -24.18 -1.21 23.21
CA SER A 17 -22.89 -1.22 22.52
C SER A 17 -22.28 -2.62 22.46
N GLN A 18 -21.76 -2.98 21.31
CA GLN A 18 -20.94 -4.19 21.09
C GLN A 18 -19.53 -4.05 21.66
N PHE A 19 -19.12 -2.84 22.05
CA PHE A 19 -17.83 -2.53 22.64
C PHE A 19 -17.84 -2.68 24.16
N GLN A 20 -18.01 -3.91 24.65
CA GLN A 20 -18.08 -4.21 26.08
C GLN A 20 -16.72 -4.27 26.78
N THR A 21 -15.64 -4.44 26.01
CA THR A 21 -14.28 -4.56 26.54
C THR A 21 -13.30 -3.77 25.68
N VAL A 22 -12.16 -3.38 26.26
CA VAL A 22 -11.05 -2.78 25.52
C VAL A 22 -10.58 -3.71 24.39
N ALA A 23 -10.63 -5.02 24.62
CA ALA A 23 -10.23 -6.01 23.63
C ALA A 23 -11.13 -5.97 22.38
N SER A 24 -12.44 -5.76 22.53
CA SER A 24 -13.36 -5.62 21.38
C SER A 24 -13.07 -4.37 20.57
N GLY A 25 -12.70 -3.26 21.22
CA GLY A 25 -12.28 -2.04 20.52
C GLY A 25 -10.96 -2.22 19.76
N VAL A 26 -9.99 -2.88 20.36
CA VAL A 26 -8.70 -3.18 19.71
C VAL A 26 -8.89 -4.14 18.54
N TYR A 27 -9.68 -5.19 18.70
CA TYR A 27 -10.05 -6.12 17.64
C TYR A 27 -10.69 -5.38 16.45
N TRP A 28 -11.72 -4.58 16.72
CA TRP A 28 -12.37 -3.77 15.70
C TRP A 28 -11.38 -2.87 14.94
N ALA A 29 -10.51 -2.18 15.66
CA ALA A 29 -9.53 -1.30 15.04
C ALA A 29 -8.57 -2.05 14.12
N ILE A 30 -8.09 -3.24 14.52
CA ILE A 30 -7.23 -4.09 13.69
C ILE A 30 -7.96 -4.52 12.42
N VAL A 31 -9.15 -5.10 12.56
CA VAL A 31 -9.97 -5.61 11.45
C VAL A 31 -10.32 -4.49 10.46
N THR A 32 -10.59 -3.29 10.98
CA THR A 32 -10.93 -2.11 10.16
C THR A 32 -9.70 -1.55 9.44
N MET A 33 -8.57 -1.35 10.14
CA MET A 33 -7.35 -0.80 9.56
C MET A 33 -6.69 -1.74 8.55
N THR A 34 -6.83 -3.06 8.74
CA THR A 34 -6.35 -4.06 7.77
C THR A 34 -7.31 -4.26 6.59
N THR A 35 -8.41 -3.52 6.53
CA THR A 35 -9.43 -3.58 5.48
C THR A 35 -10.19 -4.92 5.38
N VAL A 36 -10.14 -5.75 6.42
CA VAL A 36 -10.87 -7.03 6.48
C VAL A 36 -12.37 -6.78 6.66
N GLY A 37 -12.77 -5.97 7.69
CA GLY A 37 -14.12 -5.48 7.87
C GLY A 37 -15.19 -6.55 8.01
N TYR A 38 -15.07 -7.48 8.97
CA TYR A 38 -16.10 -8.52 9.20
C TYR A 38 -17.50 -7.96 9.49
N GLY A 39 -17.59 -6.75 10.06
CA GLY A 39 -18.87 -6.12 10.39
C GLY A 39 -19.59 -6.71 11.59
N ASP A 40 -18.93 -7.56 12.34
CA ASP A 40 -19.42 -8.20 13.56
C ASP A 40 -19.46 -7.25 14.76
N VAL A 41 -18.53 -6.30 14.83
CA VAL A 41 -18.48 -5.21 15.80
C VAL A 41 -18.43 -3.89 15.03
N VAL A 42 -19.43 -3.04 15.22
CA VAL A 42 -19.54 -1.74 14.54
C VAL A 42 -20.01 -0.65 15.48
N PRO A 43 -19.50 0.60 15.35
CA PRO A 43 -19.95 1.73 16.13
C PRO A 43 -21.43 2.05 15.89
N GLN A 44 -22.17 2.26 16.98
CA GLN A 44 -23.60 2.59 16.94
C GLN A 44 -23.85 4.08 17.08
N THR A 45 -22.97 4.79 17.80
CA THR A 45 -23.11 6.22 18.04
C THR A 45 -22.65 7.05 16.84
N GLU A 46 -23.20 8.25 16.66
CA GLU A 46 -22.80 9.18 15.60
C GLU A 46 -21.31 9.58 15.74
N LEU A 47 -20.86 9.84 16.97
CA LEU A 47 -19.45 10.15 17.24
C LEU A 47 -18.55 8.95 16.97
N GLY A 48 -18.98 7.75 17.33
CA GLY A 48 -18.26 6.52 17.01
C GLY A 48 -18.11 6.30 15.50
N ARG A 49 -19.18 6.54 14.74
CA ARG A 49 -19.15 6.46 13.26
C ARG A 49 -18.23 7.50 12.63
N LEU A 50 -18.23 8.73 13.16
CA LEU A 50 -17.32 9.77 12.71
C LEU A 50 -15.87 9.38 12.98
N LEU A 51 -15.56 8.92 14.19
CA LEU A 51 -14.22 8.42 14.54
C LEU A 51 -13.82 7.23 13.67
N ALA A 52 -14.73 6.29 13.42
CA ALA A 52 -14.51 5.15 12.55
C ALA A 52 -14.10 5.59 11.14
N SER A 53 -14.76 6.60 10.58
CA SER A 53 -14.41 7.16 9.26
C SER A 53 -12.99 7.70 9.22
N VAL A 54 -12.56 8.42 10.25
CA VAL A 54 -11.18 8.92 10.36
C VAL A 54 -10.18 7.77 10.48
N VAL A 55 -10.48 6.76 11.28
CA VAL A 55 -9.64 5.56 11.46
C VAL A 55 -9.47 4.80 10.14
N MET A 56 -10.54 4.65 9.35
CA MET A 56 -10.50 4.01 8.04
C MET A 56 -9.58 4.76 7.07
N LEU A 57 -9.68 6.08 7.01
CA LEU A 57 -8.83 6.91 6.15
C LEU A 57 -7.36 6.84 6.57
N LEU A 58 -7.07 6.89 7.87
CA LEU A 58 -5.71 6.75 8.41
C LEU A 58 -5.13 5.36 8.12
N GLY A 59 -5.92 4.30 8.35
CA GLY A 59 -5.51 2.92 8.08
C GLY A 59 -5.14 2.71 6.62
N PHE A 60 -5.97 3.20 5.71
CA PHE A 60 -5.70 3.17 4.27
C PHE A 60 -4.41 3.94 3.92
N GLY A 61 -4.20 5.15 4.45
CA GLY A 61 -3.02 5.95 4.19
C GLY A 61 -1.72 5.29 4.65
N ILE A 62 -1.72 4.66 5.83
CA ILE A 62 -0.56 3.95 6.37
C ILE A 62 -0.11 2.79 5.47
N ILE A 63 -1.04 2.13 4.79
CA ILE A 63 -0.73 1.02 3.88
C ILE A 63 -0.40 1.52 2.47
N ALA A 64 -1.18 2.48 1.95
CA ALA A 64 -1.08 2.96 0.57
C ALA A 64 0.21 3.74 0.30
N ILE A 65 0.65 4.60 1.25
CA ILE A 65 1.81 5.47 1.05
C ILE A 65 3.11 4.68 0.90
N PRO A 66 3.49 3.77 1.82
CA PRO A 66 4.71 2.97 1.66
C PRO A 66 4.69 2.09 0.41
N THR A 67 3.54 1.47 0.13
CA THR A 67 3.36 0.62 -1.05
C THR A 67 3.56 1.42 -2.34
N GLY A 68 2.99 2.63 -2.42
CA GLY A 68 3.18 3.53 -3.55
C GLY A 68 4.64 3.92 -3.76
N ILE A 69 5.37 4.27 -2.69
CA ILE A 69 6.80 4.63 -2.76
C ILE A 69 7.63 3.45 -3.25
N LEU A 70 7.40 2.25 -2.74
CA LEU A 70 8.13 1.05 -3.16
C LEU A 70 7.88 0.72 -4.63
N THR A 71 6.64 0.83 -5.10
CA THR A 71 6.26 0.60 -6.49
C THR A 71 6.97 1.58 -7.43
N VAL A 72 6.93 2.88 -7.12
CA VAL A 72 7.59 3.92 -7.93
C VAL A 72 9.10 3.73 -7.95
N SER A 73 9.71 3.39 -6.81
CA SER A 73 11.15 3.13 -6.72
C SER A 73 11.57 1.93 -7.55
N GLY A 74 10.78 0.85 -7.53
CA GLY A 74 11.02 -0.34 -8.35
C GLY A 74 10.97 -0.04 -9.85
N VAL A 75 9.97 0.72 -10.30
CA VAL A 75 9.84 1.13 -11.72
C VAL A 75 10.99 2.03 -12.15
N ARG A 76 11.37 3.03 -11.33
CA ARG A 76 12.51 3.92 -11.64
C ARG A 76 13.82 3.17 -11.73
N HIS A 77 14.07 2.21 -10.82
CA HIS A 77 15.28 1.39 -10.86
C HIS A 77 15.34 0.52 -12.12
N HIS A 78 14.20 0.03 -12.60
CA HIS A 78 14.12 -0.72 -13.84
C HIS A 78 14.37 0.18 -15.07
N GLN A 79 13.81 1.39 -15.10
CA GLN A 79 14.02 2.37 -16.17
C GLN A 79 15.46 2.89 -16.23
N GLN A 80 16.14 3.09 -15.10
CA GLN A 80 17.54 3.52 -15.08
C GLN A 80 18.51 2.44 -15.59
N ARG A 81 18.11 1.18 -15.58
CA ARG A 81 18.88 0.07 -16.15
C ARG A 81 18.71 -0.10 -17.66
N SER A 82 17.68 0.47 -18.25
CA SER A 82 17.49 0.47 -19.70
C SER A 82 18.18 1.69 -20.31
N VAL A 83 19.10 1.45 -21.22
CA VAL A 83 19.77 2.50 -21.98
C VAL A 83 19.05 2.64 -23.32
N GLU A 84 18.90 3.87 -23.77
CA GLU A 84 18.31 4.23 -25.06
C GLU A 84 19.27 3.88 -26.25
N VAL A 85 19.84 2.68 -26.21
CA VAL A 85 20.67 2.17 -27.31
C VAL A 85 19.76 1.44 -28.28
N VAL A 86 19.73 1.93 -29.51
CA VAL A 86 18.99 1.28 -30.60
C VAL A 86 19.91 0.25 -31.27
N CYS A 87 19.44 -1.00 -31.37
CA CYS A 87 20.18 -2.01 -32.13
C CYS A 87 20.16 -1.67 -33.61
N ARG A 88 21.35 -1.55 -34.23
CA ARG A 88 21.49 -1.22 -35.65
C ARG A 88 21.01 -2.33 -36.60
N SER A 89 20.92 -3.58 -36.10
CA SER A 89 20.48 -4.73 -36.92
C SER A 89 18.97 -4.93 -36.93
N CYS A 90 18.29 -4.77 -35.78
CA CYS A 90 16.82 -5.08 -35.68
C CYS A 90 15.98 -3.89 -35.19
N GLY A 91 16.58 -2.72 -34.90
CA GLY A 91 15.87 -1.52 -34.47
C GLY A 91 15.33 -1.58 -33.00
N ARG A 92 15.59 -2.65 -32.25
CA ARG A 92 15.08 -2.80 -30.88
C ARG A 92 15.73 -1.79 -29.95
N GLN A 93 14.92 -1.19 -29.06
CA GLN A 93 15.33 -0.21 -28.06
C GLN A 93 15.19 -0.78 -26.65
N GLY A 94 15.77 -0.11 -25.65
CA GLY A 94 15.57 -0.45 -24.25
C GLY A 94 16.44 -1.59 -23.72
N HIS A 95 17.67 -1.70 -24.22
CA HIS A 95 18.65 -2.68 -23.74
C HIS A 95 19.15 -2.35 -22.33
N ARG A 96 19.53 -3.38 -21.56
CA ARG A 96 20.19 -3.19 -20.27
C ARG A 96 21.50 -2.41 -20.46
N ARG A 97 21.83 -1.54 -19.53
CA ARG A 97 23.04 -0.72 -19.54
C ARG A 97 24.34 -1.54 -19.71
N GLU A 98 24.33 -2.77 -19.24
CA GLU A 98 25.45 -3.72 -19.29
C GLU A 98 25.34 -4.71 -20.45
N ALA A 99 24.33 -4.59 -21.30
CA ALA A 99 24.12 -5.51 -22.41
C ALA A 99 25.19 -5.32 -23.48
N ARG A 100 25.97 -6.34 -23.76
CA ARG A 100 26.94 -6.38 -24.84
C ARG A 100 26.32 -6.86 -26.15
N HIS A 101 25.19 -7.54 -26.08
CA HIS A 101 24.48 -8.09 -27.23
C HIS A 101 22.99 -7.74 -27.15
N CYS A 102 22.39 -7.59 -28.32
CA CYS A 102 20.95 -7.36 -28.43
C CYS A 102 20.18 -8.62 -27.99
N ASP A 103 19.23 -8.46 -27.07
CA ASP A 103 18.35 -9.53 -26.57
C ASP A 103 17.31 -10.01 -27.60
N GLY A 104 17.18 -9.32 -28.74
CA GLY A 104 16.27 -9.69 -29.80
C GLY A 104 16.92 -10.42 -30.99
N CYS A 105 18.11 -10.01 -31.42
CA CYS A 105 18.78 -10.57 -32.60
C CYS A 105 20.21 -11.05 -32.34
N GLY A 106 20.74 -10.91 -31.12
CA GLY A 106 22.11 -11.34 -30.78
C GLY A 106 23.23 -10.46 -31.30
N ALA A 107 22.96 -9.42 -32.08
CA ALA A 107 23.98 -8.53 -32.62
C ALA A 107 24.70 -7.78 -31.48
N SER A 108 26.03 -7.54 -31.67
CA SER A 108 26.82 -6.78 -30.71
C SER A 108 26.37 -5.32 -30.64
N LEU A 109 26.19 -4.82 -29.43
CA LEU A 109 25.85 -3.43 -29.16
C LEU A 109 27.13 -2.61 -28.99
N PRO A 110 27.16 -1.33 -29.41
CA PRO A 110 28.34 -0.49 -29.26
C PRO A 110 28.66 -0.32 -27.75
N SER A 111 29.89 -0.68 -27.37
CA SER A 111 30.40 -0.41 -26.03
C SER A 111 30.55 1.09 -25.85
N ARG A 112 29.89 1.66 -24.84
CA ARG A 112 30.21 3.03 -24.40
C ARG A 112 31.50 2.98 -23.59
N ALA A 113 32.52 3.61 -24.06
CA ALA A 113 33.69 3.98 -23.28
C ALA A 113 33.28 5.01 -22.20
#